data_8d6c4d3147308ccf629a1f318930ce4e
#
_entry.id   8d6c4d3147308ccf629a1f318930ce4e
#
_cell.length_a   1.000
_cell.length_b   1.000
_cell.length_c   1.000
_cell.angle_alpha   90.00
_cell.angle_beta   90.00
_cell.angle_gamma   90.00
#
_symmetry.space_group_name_H-M   'P 1'
#
loop_
_entity.id
_entity.type
_entity.pdbx_description
1 polymer ?
#
loop_
_entity_poly.entity_id
_entity_poly.type
_entity_poly.pdbx_seq_one_letter_code
_entity_poly.pdbx_strand_id
1 'polypeptide(L)'
;VFFNEYKHKLSVYASAQHTDRNSYYGADKAENAYGKTNDLTAVGGAMYVGNMDNCLFFPATFTGGLEYQYNSLHDVMTGYGRDLRQDVKIASGFVQNEWKLDYFTILAGFRLDKHNLVDNVIFSPRINTLWKPSDKFQGRLTWSTGFRAPQAYDEDLHVAAVGGEAMEVRLAEGLKPERSNSFSGSVDWSFNFGHFQSNLLIE
;
A
#
# COMPACT_ATOMS: atom_id res chain seq x y z
N VAL A 1 12.60 -4.55 19.04
CA VAL A 1 13.45 -4.22 20.21
C VAL A 1 13.13 -2.81 20.67
N PHE A 2 12.98 -2.62 21.96
CA PHE A 2 12.83 -1.31 22.60
C PHE A 2 14.13 -0.95 23.33
N PHE A 3 14.47 0.33 23.36
CA PHE A 3 15.65 0.85 24.06
C PHE A 3 15.41 2.29 24.54
N ASN A 4 16.31 2.79 25.40
CA ASN A 4 16.22 4.10 26.02
C ASN A 4 14.85 4.33 26.71
N GLU A 5 14.54 3.51 27.72
CA GLU A 5 13.30 3.59 28.51
C GLU A 5 12.02 3.58 27.66
N TYR A 6 11.99 2.74 26.62
CA TYR A 6 10.88 2.61 25.65
C TYR A 6 10.64 3.84 24.76
N LYS A 7 11.51 4.85 24.79
CA LYS A 7 11.40 6.01 23.90
C LYS A 7 11.67 5.65 22.43
N HIS A 8 12.41 4.57 22.20
CA HIS A 8 12.80 4.13 20.87
C HIS A 8 12.41 2.68 20.62
N LYS A 9 11.99 2.39 19.41
CA LYS A 9 11.63 1.05 18.97
C LYS A 9 12.23 0.77 17.60
N LEU A 10 12.95 -0.35 17.47
CA LEU A 10 13.36 -0.93 16.19
C LEU A 10 12.54 -2.20 15.95
N SER A 11 11.90 -2.27 14.79
CA SER A 11 11.16 -3.45 14.31
C SER A 11 11.78 -3.94 13.02
N VAL A 12 11.98 -5.25 12.91
CA VAL A 12 12.37 -5.93 11.67
C VAL A 12 11.29 -6.96 11.39
N TYR A 13 10.89 -7.07 10.15
CA TYR A 13 9.87 -8.02 9.71
C TYR A 13 10.22 -8.63 8.37
N ALA A 14 9.75 -9.84 8.16
CA ALA A 14 9.80 -10.53 6.88
C ALA A 14 8.56 -11.42 6.74
N SER A 15 8.07 -11.54 5.52
CA SER A 15 6.98 -12.42 5.16
C SER A 15 7.20 -12.95 3.75
N ALA A 16 6.77 -14.18 3.49
CA ALA A 16 6.78 -14.75 2.16
C ALA A 16 5.53 -15.62 1.96
N GLN A 17 5.01 -15.60 0.74
CA GLN A 17 3.90 -16.42 0.30
C GLN A 17 4.27 -17.07 -1.03
N HIS A 18 4.03 -18.37 -1.14
CA HIS A 18 4.12 -19.11 -2.39
C HIS A 18 2.76 -19.70 -2.73
N THR A 19 2.32 -19.49 -3.96
CA THR A 19 1.07 -20.01 -4.48
C THR A 19 1.35 -20.85 -5.72
N ASP A 20 0.89 -22.10 -5.72
CA ASP A 20 0.84 -22.96 -6.90
C ASP A 20 -0.64 -23.25 -7.19
N ARG A 21 -1.12 -22.78 -8.34
CA ARG A 21 -2.52 -22.88 -8.72
C ARG A 21 -2.66 -23.61 -10.05
N ASN A 22 -3.51 -24.63 -10.05
CA ASN A 22 -3.98 -25.26 -11.27
C ASN A 22 -5.40 -24.74 -11.56
N SER A 23 -5.63 -24.26 -12.76
CA SER A 23 -6.90 -23.73 -13.21
C SER A 23 -7.39 -24.50 -14.44
N TYR A 24 -8.70 -24.48 -14.66
CA TYR A 24 -9.33 -25.11 -15.81
C TYR A 24 -10.42 -24.18 -16.38
N TYR A 25 -10.26 -23.84 -17.64
CA TYR A 25 -11.19 -22.97 -18.36
C TYR A 25 -11.64 -23.65 -19.67
N GLY A 26 -12.52 -24.65 -19.58
CA GLY A 26 -12.96 -25.40 -20.75
C GLY A 26 -14.12 -26.32 -20.46
N ALA A 27 -14.55 -27.06 -21.49
CA ALA A 27 -15.53 -28.13 -21.41
C ALA A 27 -14.85 -29.49 -21.69
N ASP A 28 -15.49 -30.56 -21.25
CA ASP A 28 -15.15 -31.94 -21.58
C ASP A 28 -13.70 -32.36 -21.27
N LYS A 29 -13.06 -31.80 -20.25
CA LYS A 29 -11.68 -32.12 -19.82
C LYS A 29 -10.64 -31.91 -20.93
N ALA A 30 -10.81 -30.95 -21.80
CA ALA A 30 -9.84 -30.65 -22.84
C ALA A 30 -8.48 -30.32 -22.22
N GLU A 31 -7.42 -31.05 -22.63
CA GLU A 31 -6.08 -30.92 -22.04
C GLU A 31 -5.50 -29.50 -22.18
N ASN A 32 -5.79 -28.84 -23.26
CA ASN A 32 -5.34 -27.46 -23.53
C ASN A 32 -6.07 -26.39 -22.72
N ALA A 33 -7.15 -26.74 -22.01
CA ALA A 33 -7.90 -25.82 -21.17
C ALA A 33 -7.33 -25.68 -19.74
N TYR A 34 -6.30 -26.44 -19.41
CA TYR A 34 -5.61 -26.34 -18.11
C TYR A 34 -4.58 -25.18 -18.11
N GLY A 35 -4.56 -24.48 -17.01
CA GLY A 35 -3.57 -23.46 -16.72
C GLY A 35 -2.82 -23.76 -15.41
N LYS A 36 -1.59 -23.30 -15.35
CA LYS A 36 -0.75 -23.40 -14.16
C LYS A 36 -0.16 -22.03 -13.84
N THR A 37 -0.39 -21.59 -12.60
CA THR A 37 0.18 -20.34 -12.07
C THR A 37 1.08 -20.67 -10.91
N ASN A 38 2.29 -20.15 -10.93
CA ASN A 38 3.23 -20.15 -9.83
C ASN A 38 3.52 -18.69 -9.44
N ASP A 39 3.28 -18.34 -8.19
CA ASP A 39 3.53 -17.01 -7.67
C ASP A 39 4.30 -17.06 -6.36
N LEU A 40 5.38 -16.30 -6.28
CA LEU A 40 6.16 -16.09 -5.07
C LEU A 40 6.15 -14.60 -4.73
N THR A 41 5.60 -14.27 -3.59
CA THR A 41 5.68 -12.90 -3.03
C THR A 41 6.49 -12.93 -1.74
N ALA A 42 7.45 -12.02 -1.60
CA ALA A 42 8.24 -11.85 -0.39
C ALA A 42 8.37 -10.36 -0.06
N VAL A 43 8.34 -10.04 1.22
CA VAL A 43 8.57 -8.69 1.74
C VAL A 43 9.45 -8.76 2.97
N GLY A 44 10.38 -7.82 3.08
CA GLY A 44 11.21 -7.65 4.27
C GLY A 44 11.49 -6.19 4.51
N GLY A 45 11.58 -5.82 5.78
CA GLY A 45 11.82 -4.42 6.12
C GLY A 45 12.28 -4.21 7.54
N ALA A 46 12.72 -2.98 7.79
CA ALA A 46 13.07 -2.49 9.10
C ALA A 46 12.46 -1.10 9.32
N MET A 47 11.93 -0.89 10.51
CA MET A 47 11.28 0.36 10.89
C MET A 47 11.77 0.81 12.27
N TYR A 48 12.16 2.05 12.34
CA TYR A 48 12.51 2.74 13.57
C TYR A 48 11.41 3.74 13.94
N VAL A 49 11.04 3.77 15.23
CA VAL A 49 10.15 4.77 15.83
C VAL A 49 10.89 5.37 17.03
N GLY A 50 10.94 6.68 17.10
CA GLY A 50 11.59 7.39 18.22
C GLY A 50 10.77 8.59 18.67
N ASN A 51 10.55 8.69 19.99
CA ASN A 51 9.98 9.88 20.60
C ASN A 51 11.13 10.87 20.87
N MET A 52 11.01 12.04 20.28
CA MET A 52 11.99 13.11 20.35
C MET A 52 11.40 14.28 21.14
N ASP A 53 12.12 14.77 22.14
CA ASP A 53 11.70 15.92 22.93
C ASP A 53 11.62 17.20 22.09
N ASN A 54 12.42 17.27 21.01
CA ASN A 54 12.34 18.34 20.01
C ASN A 54 12.75 17.76 18.64
N CYS A 55 11.86 17.86 17.66
CA CYS A 55 12.13 17.53 16.26
C CYS A 55 11.58 18.66 15.38
N LEU A 56 12.48 19.44 14.77
CA LEU A 56 12.25 20.67 14.04
C LEU A 56 11.80 21.83 14.96
N PHE A 57 10.61 21.77 15.56
CA PHE A 57 10.08 22.89 16.37
C PHE A 57 9.39 22.46 17.66
N PHE A 58 8.93 21.19 17.72
CA PHE A 58 8.08 20.69 18.80
C PHE A 58 8.47 19.25 19.15
N PRO A 59 8.02 18.75 20.33
CA PRO A 59 8.08 17.33 20.63
C PRO A 59 7.37 16.51 19.54
N ALA A 60 7.99 15.41 19.14
CA ALA A 60 7.49 14.65 18.02
C ALA A 60 7.79 13.15 18.13
N THR A 61 6.98 12.36 17.46
CA THR A 61 7.27 10.95 17.18
C THR A 61 7.77 10.82 15.75
N PHE A 62 9.06 10.54 15.61
CA PHE A 62 9.67 10.25 14.31
C PHE A 62 9.51 8.78 13.98
N THR A 63 9.17 8.48 12.70
CA THR A 63 9.16 7.12 12.17
C THR A 63 9.90 7.11 10.84
N GLY A 64 10.82 6.19 10.66
CA GLY A 64 11.51 5.97 9.39
C GLY A 64 11.76 4.50 9.16
N GLY A 65 11.84 4.09 7.90
CA GLY A 65 12.05 2.69 7.59
C GLY A 65 12.48 2.45 6.15
N LEU A 66 12.94 1.22 5.94
CA LEU A 66 13.28 0.67 4.64
C LEU A 66 12.49 -0.62 4.44
N GLU A 67 12.08 -0.87 3.19
CA GLU A 67 11.33 -2.05 2.81
C GLU A 67 11.77 -2.52 1.44
N TYR A 68 11.83 -3.83 1.26
CA TYR A 68 12.04 -4.45 -0.03
C TYR A 68 10.94 -5.46 -0.29
N GLN A 69 10.31 -5.36 -1.47
CA GLN A 69 9.29 -6.28 -1.94
C GLN A 69 9.77 -6.98 -3.20
N TYR A 70 9.49 -8.25 -3.29
CA TYR A 70 9.74 -9.10 -4.44
C TYR A 70 8.49 -9.90 -4.76
N ASN A 71 8.08 -9.90 -6.03
CA ASN A 71 7.06 -10.80 -6.55
C ASN A 71 7.54 -11.40 -7.86
N SER A 72 7.40 -12.71 -8.00
CA SER A 72 7.69 -13.45 -9.23
C SER A 72 6.47 -14.28 -9.60
N LEU A 73 5.89 -13.95 -10.73
CA LEU A 73 4.73 -14.63 -11.29
C LEU A 73 5.09 -15.36 -12.58
N HIS A 74 4.72 -16.61 -12.69
CA HIS A 74 4.74 -17.39 -13.92
C HIS A 74 3.37 -18.03 -14.14
N ASP A 75 2.69 -17.62 -15.20
CA ASP A 75 1.36 -18.08 -15.55
C ASP A 75 1.33 -18.68 -16.96
N VAL A 76 1.01 -19.95 -17.05
CA VAL A 76 0.99 -20.71 -18.30
C VAL A 76 -0.41 -21.24 -18.56
N MET A 77 -0.92 -21.01 -19.78
CA MET A 77 -2.18 -21.56 -20.22
C MET A 77 -2.07 -21.95 -21.70
N THR A 78 -1.79 -23.22 -21.93
CA THR A 78 -1.39 -23.73 -23.26
C THR A 78 -2.48 -23.54 -24.31
N GLY A 79 -3.76 -23.72 -23.95
CA GLY A 79 -4.87 -23.59 -24.88
C GLY A 79 -5.10 -22.18 -25.40
N TYR A 80 -4.56 -21.19 -24.70
CA TYR A 80 -4.64 -19.77 -25.11
C TYR A 80 -3.28 -19.22 -25.57
N GLY A 81 -2.26 -20.10 -25.72
CA GLY A 81 -0.92 -19.69 -26.10
C GLY A 81 -0.25 -18.75 -25.10
N ARG A 82 -0.69 -18.77 -23.84
CA ARG A 82 -0.22 -17.84 -22.79
C ARG A 82 0.94 -18.44 -22.02
N ASP A 83 2.06 -17.74 -22.00
CA ASP A 83 3.20 -17.92 -21.09
C ASP A 83 3.63 -16.55 -20.60
N LEU A 84 3.12 -16.15 -19.44
CA LEU A 84 3.40 -14.85 -18.86
C LEU A 84 4.38 -14.99 -17.69
N ARG A 85 5.46 -14.22 -17.75
CA ARG A 85 6.44 -14.10 -16.66
C ARG A 85 6.58 -12.64 -16.27
N GLN A 86 6.46 -12.38 -14.98
CA GLN A 86 6.56 -11.03 -14.45
C GLN A 86 7.34 -11.05 -13.13
N ASP A 87 8.44 -10.32 -13.08
CA ASP A 87 9.21 -10.08 -11.86
C ASP A 87 9.07 -8.62 -11.45
N VAL A 88 8.55 -8.40 -10.24
CA VAL A 88 8.42 -7.09 -9.62
C VAL A 88 9.38 -6.98 -8.45
N LYS A 89 10.15 -5.90 -8.41
CA LYS A 89 11.10 -5.59 -7.35
C LYS A 89 10.92 -4.15 -6.96
N ILE A 90 10.64 -3.90 -5.67
CA ILE A 90 10.44 -2.56 -5.14
C ILE A 90 11.35 -2.36 -3.95
N ALA A 91 12.25 -1.40 -4.03
CA ALA A 91 13.03 -0.93 -2.89
C ALA A 91 12.45 0.42 -2.43
N SER A 92 12.13 0.52 -1.17
CA SER A 92 11.41 1.65 -0.59
C SER A 92 12.10 2.20 0.64
N GLY A 93 12.03 3.52 0.80
CA GLY A 93 12.39 4.20 2.03
C GLY A 93 11.32 5.23 2.38
N PHE A 94 11.00 5.36 3.65
CA PHE A 94 10.01 6.31 4.10
C PHE A 94 10.43 6.99 5.40
N VAL A 95 9.98 8.23 5.56
CA VAL A 95 10.07 8.98 6.80
C VAL A 95 8.77 9.71 7.05
N GLN A 96 8.41 9.83 8.32
CA GLN A 96 7.30 10.66 8.78
C GLN A 96 7.58 11.20 10.17
N ASN A 97 6.97 12.32 10.46
CA ASN A 97 7.00 12.92 11.78
C ASN A 97 5.59 13.29 12.23
N GLU A 98 5.28 13.02 13.49
CA GLU A 98 4.01 13.36 14.13
C GLU A 98 4.30 14.36 15.25
N TRP A 99 3.79 15.58 15.13
CA TRP A 99 3.84 16.62 16.15
C TRP A 99 2.51 16.68 16.88
N LYS A 100 2.56 16.63 18.21
CA LYS A 100 1.41 16.74 19.10
C LYS A 100 1.44 18.11 19.76
N LEU A 101 0.47 18.93 19.43
CA LEU A 101 0.21 20.24 20.02
C LEU A 101 -1.08 20.15 20.86
N ASP A 102 -1.39 21.16 21.63
CA ASP A 102 -2.55 21.14 22.54
C ASP A 102 -3.87 20.75 21.86
N TYR A 103 -4.15 21.34 20.70
CA TYR A 103 -5.39 21.11 19.95
C TYR A 103 -5.17 20.45 18.58
N PHE A 104 -3.93 20.30 18.16
CA PHE A 104 -3.59 19.76 16.85
C PHE A 104 -2.61 18.61 16.96
N THR A 105 -2.83 17.57 16.16
CA THR A 105 -1.80 16.59 15.84
C THR A 105 -1.56 16.67 14.34
N ILE A 106 -0.33 16.91 13.93
CA ILE A 106 0.06 17.00 12.52
C ILE A 106 1.04 15.87 12.24
N LEU A 107 0.71 15.03 11.28
CA LEU A 107 1.60 14.02 10.75
C LEU A 107 1.95 14.41 9.31
N ALA A 108 3.23 14.57 9.04
CA ALA A 108 3.73 14.78 7.69
C ALA A 108 4.84 13.77 7.38
N GLY A 109 4.87 13.29 6.15
CA GLY A 109 5.88 12.33 5.72
C GLY A 109 5.87 12.10 4.23
N PHE A 110 6.83 11.30 3.78
CA PHE A 110 6.91 10.86 2.39
C PHE A 110 7.53 9.47 2.29
N ARG A 111 7.26 8.83 1.16
CA ARG A 111 7.87 7.57 0.75
C ARG A 111 8.53 7.75 -0.60
N LEU A 112 9.69 7.13 -0.77
CA LEU A 112 10.40 7.00 -2.03
C LEU A 112 10.40 5.52 -2.43
N ASP A 113 9.95 5.22 -3.64
CA ASP A 113 9.91 3.87 -4.18
C ASP A 113 10.72 3.79 -5.47
N LYS A 114 11.64 2.84 -5.53
CA LYS A 114 12.32 2.44 -6.77
C LYS A 114 11.75 1.11 -7.22
N HIS A 115 10.94 1.16 -8.26
CA HIS A 115 10.30 0.02 -8.90
C HIS A 115 11.09 -0.39 -10.14
N ASN A 116 11.30 -1.70 -10.38
CA ASN A 116 12.07 -2.15 -11.55
C ASN A 116 11.40 -1.88 -12.90
N LEU A 117 10.05 -1.77 -12.93
CA LEU A 117 9.28 -1.44 -14.13
C LEU A 117 9.10 0.07 -14.37
N VAL A 118 9.72 0.92 -13.56
CA VAL A 118 9.61 2.38 -13.64
C VAL A 118 11.00 3.01 -13.58
N ASP A 119 11.33 3.83 -14.57
CA ASP A 119 12.67 4.43 -14.67
C ASP A 119 13.00 5.38 -13.54
N ASN A 120 12.02 6.19 -13.12
CA ASN A 120 12.22 7.21 -12.10
C ASN A 120 11.84 6.70 -10.71
N VAL A 121 12.48 7.27 -9.69
CA VAL A 121 12.05 7.12 -8.30
C VAL A 121 10.69 7.79 -8.13
N ILE A 122 9.80 7.12 -7.46
CA ILE A 122 8.44 7.60 -7.19
C ILE A 122 8.44 8.27 -5.82
N PHE A 123 8.00 9.52 -5.77
CA PHE A 123 7.82 10.28 -4.54
C PHE A 123 6.35 10.35 -4.16
N SER A 124 6.03 9.91 -2.95
CA SER A 124 4.67 9.83 -2.42
C SER A 124 4.57 10.54 -1.07
N PRO A 125 4.24 11.84 -1.06
CA PRO A 125 4.02 12.62 0.15
C PRO A 125 2.63 12.35 0.75
N ARG A 126 2.52 12.58 2.08
CA ARG A 126 1.26 12.56 2.82
C ARG A 126 1.27 13.57 3.96
N ILE A 127 0.10 14.13 4.25
CA ILE A 127 -0.16 14.99 5.40
C ILE A 127 -1.49 14.56 6.02
N ASN A 128 -1.51 14.44 7.32
CA ASN A 128 -2.72 14.21 8.11
C ASN A 128 -2.75 15.22 9.25
N THR A 129 -3.88 15.89 9.43
CA THR A 129 -4.10 16.85 10.52
C THR A 129 -5.31 16.41 11.31
N LEU A 130 -5.15 16.27 12.60
CA LEU A 130 -6.21 16.10 13.56
C LEU A 130 -6.36 17.40 14.36
N TRP A 131 -7.56 17.97 14.38
CA TRP A 131 -7.95 19.09 15.22
C TRP A 131 -8.90 18.61 16.30
N LYS A 132 -8.49 18.73 17.56
CA LYS A 132 -9.24 18.29 18.73
C LYS A 132 -9.36 19.45 19.74
N PRO A 133 -10.26 20.43 19.51
CA PRO A 133 -10.44 21.57 20.42
C PRO A 133 -11.05 21.19 21.77
N SER A 134 -11.70 20.03 21.86
CA SER A 134 -12.29 19.50 23.09
C SER A 134 -12.37 17.97 23.05
N ASP A 135 -12.69 17.36 24.19
CA ASP A 135 -12.90 15.89 24.23
C ASP A 135 -14.19 15.42 23.53
N LYS A 136 -15.06 16.37 23.17
CA LYS A 136 -16.34 16.10 22.50
C LYS A 136 -16.32 16.31 21.00
N PHE A 137 -15.28 16.95 20.48
CA PHE A 137 -15.20 17.30 19.06
C PHE A 137 -13.82 17.04 18.51
N GLN A 138 -13.76 16.39 17.36
CA GLN A 138 -12.54 16.28 16.57
C GLN A 138 -12.84 16.34 15.09
N GLY A 139 -11.97 16.99 14.35
CA GLY A 139 -11.96 17.04 12.90
C GLY A 139 -10.65 16.48 12.36
N ARG A 140 -10.70 15.75 11.25
CA ARG A 140 -9.52 15.21 10.58
C ARG A 140 -9.52 15.57 9.12
N LEU A 141 -8.35 15.98 8.61
CA LEU A 141 -8.10 16.17 7.19
C LEU A 141 -6.87 15.39 6.80
N THR A 142 -6.97 14.69 5.69
CA THR A 142 -5.86 13.90 5.15
C THR A 142 -5.68 14.22 3.68
N TRP A 143 -4.45 14.40 3.27
CA TRP A 143 -4.02 14.39 1.88
C TRP A 143 -2.90 13.36 1.72
N SER A 144 -2.99 12.55 0.69
CA SER A 144 -1.96 11.59 0.34
C SER A 144 -1.91 11.37 -1.16
N THR A 145 -0.75 10.95 -1.63
CA THR A 145 -0.55 10.52 -3.01
C THR A 145 -0.26 9.04 -3.07
N GLY A 146 -0.65 8.41 -4.18
CA GLY A 146 -0.37 7.03 -4.46
C GLY A 146 0.09 6.85 -5.90
N PHE A 147 0.56 5.66 -6.22
CA PHE A 147 0.90 5.27 -7.59
C PHE A 147 0.54 3.82 -7.86
N ARG A 148 0.39 3.49 -9.14
CA ARG A 148 0.31 2.13 -9.65
C ARG A 148 1.30 1.99 -10.78
N ALA A 149 2.23 1.04 -10.66
CA ALA A 149 3.17 0.72 -11.72
C ALA A 149 2.47 -0.01 -12.87
N PRO A 150 2.92 0.15 -14.12
CA PRO A 150 2.40 -0.61 -15.25
C PRO A 150 2.78 -2.08 -15.07
N GLN A 151 1.77 -2.93 -14.87
CA GLN A 151 1.92 -4.38 -14.76
C GLN A 151 0.99 -5.04 -15.76
N ALA A 152 1.47 -6.07 -16.48
CA ALA A 152 0.64 -6.82 -17.43
C ALA A 152 -0.41 -7.65 -16.71
N TYR A 153 -0.19 -7.86 -15.43
CA TYR A 153 -1.01 -8.69 -14.59
C TYR A 153 -1.41 -7.94 -13.33
N ASP A 154 -2.67 -7.68 -13.22
CA ASP A 154 -3.31 -7.29 -11.97
C ASP A 154 -3.85 -8.54 -11.28
N GLU A 155 -4.24 -8.43 -10.01
CA GLU A 155 -4.65 -9.53 -9.13
C GLU A 155 -5.76 -10.43 -9.71
N ASP A 156 -6.49 -9.97 -10.71
CA ASP A 156 -7.47 -10.74 -11.45
C ASP A 156 -6.83 -11.49 -12.62
N LEU A 157 -6.41 -12.72 -12.34
CA LEU A 157 -5.97 -13.71 -13.32
C LEU A 157 -7.11 -14.17 -14.25
N HIS A 158 -7.84 -13.23 -14.82
CA HIS A 158 -8.94 -13.55 -15.72
C HIS A 158 -8.46 -13.59 -17.17
N VAL A 159 -8.56 -14.79 -17.75
CA VAL A 159 -8.58 -14.90 -19.19
C VAL A 159 -9.94 -14.38 -19.64
N ALA A 160 -9.97 -13.14 -20.11
CA ALA A 160 -11.16 -12.61 -20.75
C ALA A 160 -11.31 -13.27 -22.11
N ALA A 161 -12.10 -14.31 -22.19
CA ALA A 161 -12.55 -14.88 -23.46
C ALA A 161 -13.83 -14.14 -23.88
N VAL A 162 -13.72 -13.22 -24.83
CA VAL A 162 -14.87 -12.59 -25.45
C VAL A 162 -15.06 -13.21 -26.85
N GLY A 163 -16.15 -13.91 -27.04
CA GLY A 163 -16.48 -14.51 -28.35
C GLY A 163 -15.59 -15.68 -28.79
N GLY A 164 -14.91 -16.36 -27.83
CA GLY A 164 -14.07 -17.51 -28.12
C GLY A 164 -12.62 -17.18 -28.44
N GLU A 165 -12.22 -15.92 -28.42
CA GLU A 165 -10.83 -15.47 -28.56
C GLU A 165 -10.24 -15.09 -27.20
N ALA A 166 -9.00 -15.53 -26.92
CA ALA A 166 -8.28 -15.14 -25.73
C ALA A 166 -7.68 -13.74 -25.90
N MET A 167 -7.90 -12.84 -24.93
CA MET A 167 -7.21 -11.56 -24.87
C MET A 167 -5.90 -11.72 -24.07
N GLU A 168 -4.78 -11.42 -24.72
CA GLU A 168 -3.48 -11.31 -24.07
C GLU A 168 -3.16 -9.84 -23.80
N VAL A 169 -2.92 -9.50 -22.53
CA VAL A 169 -2.49 -8.16 -22.14
C VAL A 169 -0.97 -8.07 -22.24
N ARG A 170 -0.47 -7.20 -23.08
CA ARG A 170 0.96 -6.90 -23.22
C ARG A 170 1.25 -5.47 -22.81
N LEU A 171 2.34 -5.26 -22.09
CA LEU A 171 2.81 -3.93 -21.75
C LEU A 171 3.40 -3.25 -23.00
N ALA A 172 2.91 -2.06 -23.33
CA ALA A 172 3.52 -1.20 -24.33
C ALA A 172 4.83 -0.60 -23.79
N GLU A 173 5.75 -0.27 -24.70
CA GLU A 173 6.96 0.45 -24.31
C GLU A 173 6.63 1.88 -23.84
N GLY A 174 7.36 2.37 -22.85
CA GLY A 174 7.26 3.75 -22.34
C GLY A 174 6.01 4.04 -21.48
N LEU A 175 5.33 3.04 -20.97
CA LEU A 175 4.25 3.23 -20.01
C LEU A 175 4.75 3.93 -18.76
N LYS A 176 3.97 4.91 -18.29
CA LYS A 176 4.24 5.65 -17.05
C LYS A 176 3.37 5.10 -15.92
N PRO A 177 3.82 5.22 -14.66
CA PRO A 177 2.96 4.88 -13.53
C PRO A 177 1.75 5.80 -13.46
N GLU A 178 0.60 5.25 -13.15
CA GLU A 178 -0.57 6.00 -12.75
C GLU A 178 -0.29 6.70 -11.42
N ARG A 179 -0.84 7.89 -11.24
CA ARG A 179 -0.72 8.65 -9.99
C ARG A 179 -2.07 9.09 -9.50
N SER A 180 -2.28 8.99 -8.20
CA SER A 180 -3.50 9.43 -7.53
C SER A 180 -3.20 10.50 -6.48
N ASN A 181 -4.17 11.38 -6.28
CA ASN A 181 -4.25 12.28 -5.14
C ASN A 181 -5.55 11.99 -4.41
N SER A 182 -5.45 11.70 -3.13
CA SER A 182 -6.58 11.40 -2.27
C SER A 182 -6.73 12.49 -1.21
N PHE A 183 -7.95 12.98 -1.05
CA PHE A 183 -8.34 13.89 0.01
C PHE A 183 -9.46 13.24 0.80
N SER A 184 -9.35 13.23 2.11
CA SER A 184 -10.42 12.80 3.00
C SER A 184 -10.57 13.73 4.18
N GLY A 185 -11.79 13.87 4.66
CA GLY A 185 -12.11 14.66 5.84
C GLY A 185 -13.15 13.95 6.67
N SER A 186 -13.02 14.03 7.99
CA SER A 186 -14.03 13.52 8.91
C SER A 186 -14.24 14.46 10.09
N VAL A 187 -15.44 14.47 10.61
CA VAL A 187 -15.84 15.17 11.83
C VAL A 187 -16.51 14.18 12.76
N ASP A 188 -16.04 14.15 13.98
CA ASP A 188 -16.61 13.35 15.06
C ASP A 188 -17.05 14.27 16.20
N TRP A 189 -18.34 14.22 16.54
CA TRP A 189 -18.92 15.06 17.55
C TRP A 189 -19.72 14.24 18.54
N SER A 190 -19.24 14.20 19.80
CA SER A 190 -19.93 13.57 20.92
C SER A 190 -20.72 14.60 21.71
N PHE A 191 -21.99 14.35 21.95
CA PHE A 191 -22.87 15.23 22.73
C PHE A 191 -23.83 14.42 23.60
N ASN A 192 -24.29 15.05 24.67
CA ASN A 192 -25.26 14.45 25.56
C ASN A 192 -26.63 15.07 25.32
N PHE A 193 -27.65 14.22 25.17
CA PHE A 193 -29.03 14.63 25.09
C PHE A 193 -29.82 13.97 26.25
N GLY A 194 -30.04 14.74 27.32
CA GLY A 194 -30.62 14.20 28.56
C GLY A 194 -29.75 13.11 29.18
N HIS A 195 -30.28 11.90 29.30
CA HIS A 195 -29.53 10.74 29.80
C HIS A 195 -28.83 9.92 28.72
N PHE A 196 -28.95 10.32 27.44
CA PHE A 196 -28.34 9.60 26.32
C PHE A 196 -26.99 10.25 25.91
N GLN A 197 -26.00 9.42 25.71
CA GLN A 197 -24.76 9.81 25.01
C GLN A 197 -24.95 9.51 23.54
N SER A 198 -24.64 10.49 22.69
CA SER A 198 -24.77 10.40 21.24
C SER A 198 -23.46 10.79 20.58
N ASN A 199 -23.16 10.16 19.48
CA ASN A 199 -22.01 10.46 18.64
C ASN A 199 -22.47 10.62 17.19
N LEU A 200 -21.98 11.68 16.53
CA LEU A 200 -22.19 11.94 15.12
C LEU A 200 -20.83 11.90 14.41
N LEU A 201 -20.66 10.93 13.52
CA LEU A 201 -19.50 10.81 12.65
C LEU A 201 -19.93 11.10 11.21
N ILE A 202 -19.22 12.01 10.56
CA ILE A 202 -19.36 12.35 9.13
C ILE A 202 -18.00 12.16 8.47
N GLU A 203 -17.96 11.39 7.39
CA GLU A 203 -16.79 11.11 6.55
C GLU A 203 -17.04 11.52 5.10
#